data_fae1d14de23db531707d0a9335d7cfa0
#
_entry.id   fae1d14de23db531707d0a9335d7cfa0
#
_cell.length_a   1.000
_cell.length_b   1.000
_cell.length_c   1.000
_cell.angle_alpha   90.00
_cell.angle_beta   90.00
_cell.angle_gamma   90.00
#
_symmetry.space_group_name_H-M   'P 1'
#
loop_
_entity.id
_entity.type
_entity.pdbx_description
1 polymer ?
#
loop_
_entity_poly.entity_id
_entity_poly.type
_entity_poly.pdbx_seq_one_letter_code
_entity_poly.pdbx_strand_id
1 'polypeptide(L)'
;GWSYGFGAAGIGMFFGLITFISGKRFLEGKGESNVPEFLAKKSFGFKNEWLIYIASALSALFFWQMVQSHDAVSWILKIAGGISFLYIVYFAATQLSGKERDQLIALTILIIFTIVFWALFEQAYTSLNLFADRIIDRNVLGFQLTAGQFLSFNALFIILLAPVFAWLWVKLGKYNPNTAVKFALALILVGLGFGSLVFGINVSESGKVAAFWLILTYLL
;
A
#
# COMPACT_ATOMS: atom_id res chain seq x y z
N GLY A 1 -0.58 -24.20 7.15
CA GLY A 1 0.16 -24.06 5.90
C GLY A 1 -0.48 -23.02 5.00
N TRP A 2 0.16 -22.66 3.91
CA TRP A 2 -0.28 -21.65 2.94
C TRP A 2 -1.70 -21.90 2.42
N SER A 3 -2.07 -23.19 2.20
CA SER A 3 -3.42 -23.59 1.74
C SER A 3 -4.53 -23.08 2.65
N TYR A 4 -4.35 -23.18 3.96
CA TYR A 4 -5.34 -22.68 4.92
C TYR A 4 -5.43 -21.16 4.94
N GLY A 5 -4.30 -20.46 4.78
CA GLY A 5 -4.27 -19.00 4.70
C GLY A 5 -5.02 -18.47 3.47
N PHE A 6 -4.70 -19.01 2.28
CA PHE A 6 -5.41 -18.66 1.05
C PHE A 6 -6.87 -19.10 1.08
N GLY A 7 -7.16 -20.28 1.65
CA GLY A 7 -8.54 -20.76 1.83
C GLY A 7 -9.37 -19.82 2.71
N ALA A 8 -8.82 -19.38 3.84
CA ALA A 8 -9.49 -18.42 4.74
C ALA A 8 -9.74 -17.07 4.06
N ALA A 9 -8.77 -16.58 3.29
CA ALA A 9 -8.95 -15.37 2.50
C ALA A 9 -10.06 -15.51 1.45
N GLY A 10 -10.09 -16.64 0.73
CA GLY A 10 -11.16 -16.95 -0.23
C GLY A 10 -12.56 -17.01 0.40
N ILE A 11 -12.66 -17.63 1.58
CA ILE A 11 -13.92 -17.67 2.36
C ILE A 11 -14.33 -16.24 2.77
N GLY A 12 -13.39 -15.43 3.25
CA GLY A 12 -13.64 -14.02 3.60
C GLY A 12 -14.15 -13.21 2.41
N MET A 13 -13.55 -13.38 1.23
CA MET A 13 -13.99 -12.74 -0.01
C MET A 13 -15.39 -13.20 -0.43
N PHE A 14 -15.71 -14.48 -0.27
CA PHE A 14 -17.04 -15.02 -0.55
C PHE A 14 -18.11 -14.41 0.36
N PHE A 15 -17.86 -14.29 1.66
CA PHE A 15 -18.77 -13.60 2.57
C PHE A 15 -18.86 -12.09 2.25
N GLY A 16 -17.77 -11.44 1.85
CA GLY A 16 -17.78 -10.06 1.36
C GLY A 16 -18.70 -9.88 0.15
N LEU A 17 -18.63 -10.82 -0.81
CA LEU A 17 -19.50 -10.81 -1.99
C LEU A 17 -20.99 -11.00 -1.61
N ILE A 18 -21.29 -11.94 -0.72
CA ILE A 18 -22.66 -12.14 -0.21
C ILE A 18 -23.17 -10.87 0.46
N THR A 19 -22.35 -10.26 1.32
CA THR A 19 -22.71 -9.02 2.03
C THR A 19 -22.98 -7.90 1.04
N PHE A 20 -22.13 -7.75 0.00
CA PHE A 20 -22.31 -6.75 -1.03
C PHE A 20 -23.61 -6.96 -1.82
N ILE A 21 -23.88 -8.19 -2.29
CA ILE A 21 -25.10 -8.51 -3.03
C ILE A 21 -26.35 -8.27 -2.19
N SER A 22 -26.34 -8.73 -0.93
CA SER A 22 -27.46 -8.56 0.01
C SER A 22 -27.66 -7.10 0.43
N GLY A 23 -26.57 -6.35 0.52
CA GLY A 23 -26.56 -4.93 0.86
C GLY A 23 -26.84 -3.97 -0.30
N LYS A 24 -26.95 -4.48 -1.54
CA LYS A 24 -27.14 -3.65 -2.75
C LYS A 24 -28.33 -2.69 -2.63
N ARG A 25 -29.41 -3.11 -1.96
CA ARG A 25 -30.60 -2.28 -1.71
C ARG A 25 -30.32 -1.01 -0.90
N PHE A 26 -29.30 -1.02 -0.05
CA PHE A 26 -28.90 0.14 0.77
C PHE A 26 -28.05 1.14 0.00
N LEU A 27 -27.54 0.76 -1.18
CA LEU A 27 -26.75 1.65 -2.04
C LEU A 27 -27.64 2.60 -2.86
N GLU A 28 -28.97 2.43 -2.85
CA GLU A 28 -29.91 3.33 -3.53
C GLU A 28 -29.55 3.63 -5.00
N GLY A 29 -29.03 2.61 -5.71
CA GLY A 29 -28.58 2.75 -7.09
C GLY A 29 -27.19 3.39 -7.29
N LYS A 30 -26.50 3.80 -6.23
CA LYS A 30 -25.17 4.45 -6.32
C LYS A 30 -24.04 3.51 -6.78
N GLY A 31 -24.31 2.24 -6.98
CA GLY A 31 -23.35 1.28 -7.54
C GLY A 31 -23.70 0.85 -8.97
N GLU A 32 -24.76 1.39 -9.53
CA GLU A 32 -25.20 1.06 -10.89
C GLU A 32 -24.45 1.90 -11.92
N SER A 33 -24.44 1.39 -13.16
CA SER A 33 -23.82 2.12 -14.26
C SER A 33 -24.54 3.43 -14.54
N ASN A 34 -23.79 4.51 -14.70
CA ASN A 34 -24.34 5.81 -15.11
C ASN A 34 -24.83 5.83 -16.57
N VAL A 35 -24.53 4.77 -17.34
CA VAL A 35 -24.86 4.66 -18.78
C VAL A 35 -25.46 3.29 -19.11
N PRO A 36 -26.60 2.91 -18.50
CA PRO A 36 -27.19 1.60 -18.70
C PRO A 36 -27.61 1.37 -20.16
N GLU A 37 -28.05 2.40 -20.88
CA GLU A 37 -28.40 2.33 -22.28
C GLU A 37 -27.21 1.96 -23.17
N PHE A 38 -26.03 2.49 -22.89
CA PHE A 38 -24.79 2.14 -23.59
C PHE A 38 -24.44 0.66 -23.38
N LEU A 39 -24.58 0.13 -22.17
CA LEU A 39 -24.31 -1.28 -21.86
C LEU A 39 -25.27 -2.23 -22.57
N ALA A 40 -26.53 -1.85 -22.68
CA ALA A 40 -27.55 -2.63 -23.38
C ALA A 40 -27.43 -2.59 -24.91
N LYS A 41 -26.79 -1.55 -25.46
CA LYS A 41 -26.56 -1.39 -26.89
C LYS A 41 -25.69 -2.52 -27.43
N LYS A 42 -26.01 -2.98 -28.65
CA LYS A 42 -25.21 -3.99 -29.35
C LYS A 42 -24.15 -3.34 -30.23
N SER A 43 -22.91 -3.79 -30.09
CA SER A 43 -21.79 -3.49 -30.99
C SER A 43 -21.15 -4.81 -31.42
N PHE A 44 -20.84 -4.94 -32.68
CA PHE A 44 -20.28 -6.19 -33.24
C PHE A 44 -21.12 -7.45 -32.96
N GLY A 45 -22.45 -7.31 -32.88
CA GLY A 45 -23.37 -8.43 -32.62
C GLY A 45 -23.57 -8.81 -31.15
N PHE A 46 -22.77 -8.30 -30.25
CA PHE A 46 -22.84 -8.56 -28.79
C PHE A 46 -23.27 -7.30 -28.03
N LYS A 47 -23.90 -7.47 -26.85
CA LYS A 47 -24.14 -6.33 -25.96
C LYS A 47 -22.78 -5.74 -25.50
N ASN A 48 -22.70 -4.42 -25.40
CA ASN A 48 -21.47 -3.75 -24.95
C ASN A 48 -21.01 -4.21 -23.57
N GLU A 49 -21.92 -4.58 -22.70
CA GLU A 49 -21.63 -5.20 -21.41
C GLU A 49 -20.72 -6.45 -21.55
N TRP A 50 -21.07 -7.36 -22.46
CA TRP A 50 -20.27 -8.55 -22.73
C TRP A 50 -18.92 -8.24 -23.37
N LEU A 51 -18.88 -7.24 -24.25
CA LEU A 51 -17.62 -6.78 -24.84
C LEU A 51 -16.67 -6.23 -23.77
N ILE A 52 -17.21 -5.52 -22.76
CA ILE A 52 -16.42 -5.02 -21.62
C ILE A 52 -15.89 -6.20 -20.79
N TYR A 53 -16.71 -7.22 -20.49
CA TYR A 53 -16.23 -8.40 -19.75
C TYR A 53 -15.15 -9.17 -20.52
N ILE A 54 -15.32 -9.35 -21.82
CA ILE A 54 -14.30 -10.00 -22.66
C ILE A 54 -13.03 -9.16 -22.70
N ALA A 55 -13.14 -7.85 -22.90
CA ALA A 55 -11.99 -6.95 -22.89
C ALA A 55 -11.26 -6.97 -21.53
N SER A 56 -12.01 -7.02 -20.43
CA SER A 56 -11.43 -7.14 -19.08
C SER A 56 -10.70 -8.47 -18.89
N ALA A 57 -11.27 -9.58 -19.36
CA ALA A 57 -10.62 -10.88 -19.30
C ALA A 57 -9.34 -10.93 -20.16
N LEU A 58 -9.39 -10.37 -21.37
CA LEU A 58 -8.21 -10.27 -22.24
C LEU A 58 -7.13 -9.36 -21.65
N SER A 59 -7.53 -8.24 -21.03
CA SER A 59 -6.59 -7.35 -20.33
C SER A 59 -5.91 -8.05 -19.15
N ALA A 60 -6.64 -8.89 -18.40
CA ALA A 60 -6.06 -9.68 -17.31
C ALA A 60 -4.98 -10.65 -17.82
N LEU A 61 -5.22 -11.31 -18.96
CA LEU A 61 -4.21 -12.17 -19.61
C LEU A 61 -3.00 -11.36 -20.08
N PHE A 62 -3.22 -10.18 -20.66
CA PHE A 62 -2.16 -9.28 -21.08
C PHE A 62 -1.29 -8.85 -19.90
N PHE A 63 -1.91 -8.39 -18.80
CA PHE A 63 -1.18 -7.99 -17.61
C PHE A 63 -0.48 -9.17 -16.93
N TRP A 64 -1.09 -10.35 -16.93
CA TRP A 64 -0.43 -11.55 -16.44
C TRP A 64 0.88 -11.83 -17.20
N GLN A 65 0.85 -11.73 -18.53
CA GLN A 65 2.06 -11.89 -19.35
C GLN A 65 3.09 -10.77 -19.09
N MET A 66 2.63 -9.52 -18.92
CA MET A 66 3.51 -8.40 -18.57
C MET A 66 4.23 -8.62 -17.23
N VAL A 67 3.51 -9.09 -16.22
CA VAL A 67 4.10 -9.36 -14.88
C VAL A 67 5.23 -10.40 -14.96
N GLN A 68 5.18 -11.34 -15.89
CA GLN A 68 6.27 -12.30 -16.12
C GLN A 68 7.51 -11.65 -16.78
N SER A 69 7.37 -10.49 -17.39
CA SER A 69 8.41 -9.78 -18.15
C SER A 69 8.98 -8.63 -17.34
N HIS A 70 9.66 -8.94 -16.20
CA HIS A 70 10.16 -7.95 -15.24
C HIS A 70 11.00 -6.84 -15.90
N ASP A 71 11.86 -7.17 -16.86
CA ASP A 71 12.69 -6.17 -17.54
C ASP A 71 11.86 -5.20 -18.38
N ALA A 72 10.89 -5.72 -19.14
CA ALA A 72 9.99 -4.90 -19.95
C ALA A 72 9.17 -3.94 -19.07
N VAL A 73 8.60 -4.46 -17.98
CA VAL A 73 7.85 -3.63 -17.01
C VAL A 73 8.75 -2.57 -16.38
N SER A 74 9.97 -2.94 -15.97
CA SER A 74 10.94 -1.99 -15.41
C SER A 74 11.27 -0.85 -16.37
N TRP A 75 11.49 -1.16 -17.65
CA TRP A 75 11.76 -0.15 -18.67
C TRP A 75 10.54 0.76 -18.94
N ILE A 76 9.34 0.17 -19.04
CA ILE A 76 8.09 0.94 -19.22
C ILE A 76 7.90 1.90 -18.05
N LEU A 77 8.07 1.45 -16.81
CA LEU A 77 7.91 2.29 -15.63
C LEU A 77 8.97 3.41 -15.58
N LYS A 78 10.23 3.14 -15.91
CA LYS A 78 11.28 4.15 -15.96
C LYS A 78 10.98 5.23 -17.01
N ILE A 79 10.57 4.81 -18.21
CA ILE A 79 10.25 5.73 -19.31
C ILE A 79 9.00 6.54 -18.96
N ALA A 80 7.92 5.88 -18.53
CA ALA A 80 6.69 6.55 -18.16
C ALA A 80 6.87 7.51 -16.98
N GLY A 81 7.62 7.10 -15.96
CA GLY A 81 7.97 7.95 -14.83
C GLY A 81 8.83 9.14 -15.23
N GLY A 82 9.84 8.92 -16.07
CA GLY A 82 10.70 9.98 -16.61
C GLY A 82 9.92 10.99 -17.44
N ILE A 83 9.07 10.53 -18.36
CA ILE A 83 8.23 11.39 -19.18
C ILE A 83 7.26 12.19 -18.31
N SER A 84 6.61 11.53 -17.35
CA SER A 84 5.67 12.21 -16.44
C SER A 84 6.36 13.26 -15.60
N PHE A 85 7.55 12.98 -15.08
CA PHE A 85 8.33 13.95 -14.32
C PHE A 85 8.74 15.15 -15.17
N LEU A 86 9.26 14.93 -16.38
CA LEU A 86 9.62 15.98 -17.31
C LEU A 86 8.41 16.83 -17.73
N TYR A 87 7.26 16.19 -17.93
CA TYR A 87 6.01 16.90 -18.22
C TYR A 87 5.57 17.79 -17.05
N ILE A 88 5.64 17.30 -15.80
CA ILE A 88 5.32 18.09 -14.61
C ILE A 88 6.25 19.31 -14.51
N VAL A 89 7.56 19.13 -14.71
CA VAL A 89 8.53 20.23 -14.67
C VAL A 89 8.25 21.24 -15.78
N TYR A 90 8.01 20.78 -17.00
CA TYR A 90 7.65 21.64 -18.12
C TYR A 90 6.37 22.44 -17.85
N PHE A 91 5.31 21.75 -17.37
CA PHE A 91 4.03 22.37 -17.06
C PHE A 91 4.15 23.42 -15.95
N ALA A 92 4.89 23.10 -14.89
CA ALA A 92 5.18 24.03 -13.79
C ALA A 92 5.94 25.28 -14.26
N ALA A 93 6.87 25.11 -15.20
CA ALA A 93 7.71 26.20 -15.69
C ALA A 93 7.01 27.12 -16.71
N THR A 94 6.10 26.56 -17.53
CA THR A 94 5.54 27.27 -18.68
C THR A 94 4.07 27.65 -18.56
N GLN A 95 3.29 26.87 -17.79
CA GLN A 95 1.83 27.03 -17.74
C GLN A 95 1.32 27.59 -16.41
N LEU A 96 2.13 27.48 -15.34
CA LEU A 96 1.73 27.90 -14.01
C LEU A 96 2.58 29.06 -13.49
N SER A 97 1.97 29.90 -12.66
CA SER A 97 2.64 31.00 -11.99
C SER A 97 2.17 31.16 -10.54
N GLY A 98 3.01 31.79 -9.72
CA GLY A 98 2.68 32.11 -8.34
C GLY A 98 2.27 30.89 -7.53
N LYS A 99 1.15 30.99 -6.82
CA LYS A 99 0.69 29.97 -5.86
C LYS A 99 0.43 28.58 -6.46
N GLU A 100 -0.07 28.53 -7.69
CA GLU A 100 -0.37 27.25 -8.34
C GLU A 100 0.89 26.46 -8.66
N ARG A 101 1.94 27.16 -9.12
CA ARG A 101 3.25 26.56 -9.34
C ARG A 101 3.84 26.03 -8.04
N ASP A 102 3.79 26.79 -6.95
CA ASP A 102 4.34 26.40 -5.67
C ASP A 102 3.59 25.16 -5.10
N GLN A 103 2.27 25.10 -5.29
CA GLN A 103 1.47 23.94 -4.92
C GLN A 103 1.83 22.69 -5.73
N LEU A 104 2.06 22.83 -7.05
CA LEU A 104 2.46 21.69 -7.88
C LEU A 104 3.88 21.20 -7.50
N ILE A 105 4.82 22.12 -7.21
CA ILE A 105 6.15 21.75 -6.73
C ILE A 105 6.05 21.01 -5.38
N ALA A 106 5.28 21.53 -4.43
CA ALA A 106 5.08 20.86 -3.14
C ALA A 106 4.47 19.47 -3.31
N LEU A 107 3.47 19.30 -4.17
CA LEU A 107 2.88 18.02 -4.50
C LEU A 107 3.91 17.06 -5.11
N THR A 108 4.74 17.54 -6.03
CA THR A 108 5.80 16.73 -6.66
C THR A 108 6.82 16.25 -5.64
N ILE A 109 7.22 17.11 -4.71
CA ILE A 109 8.10 16.74 -3.60
C ILE A 109 7.44 15.64 -2.73
N LEU A 110 6.17 15.78 -2.39
CA LEU A 110 5.44 14.76 -1.62
C LEU A 110 5.37 13.42 -2.37
N ILE A 111 5.16 13.43 -3.69
CA ILE A 111 5.16 12.22 -4.52
C ILE A 111 6.54 11.54 -4.48
N ILE A 112 7.64 12.28 -4.58
CA ILE A 112 9.00 11.73 -4.49
C ILE A 112 9.20 11.05 -3.13
N PHE A 113 8.81 11.71 -2.03
CA PHE A 113 8.92 11.13 -0.70
C PHE A 113 7.97 9.94 -0.49
N THR A 114 6.82 9.91 -1.17
CA THR A 114 5.94 8.74 -1.19
C THR A 114 6.63 7.52 -1.81
N ILE A 115 7.43 7.71 -2.86
CA ILE A 115 8.22 6.60 -3.43
C ILE A 115 9.22 6.06 -2.40
N VAL A 116 9.90 6.95 -1.67
CA VAL A 116 10.82 6.54 -0.59
C VAL A 116 10.07 5.78 0.52
N PHE A 117 8.92 6.29 0.95
CA PHE A 117 8.08 5.62 1.95
C PHE A 117 7.72 4.19 1.52
N TRP A 118 7.18 4.04 0.32
CA TRP A 118 6.78 2.72 -0.19
C TRP A 118 7.96 1.78 -0.37
N ALA A 119 9.11 2.28 -0.83
CA ALA A 119 10.32 1.48 -0.94
C ALA A 119 10.79 0.91 0.41
N LEU A 120 10.65 1.67 1.49
CA LEU A 120 10.95 1.21 2.84
C LEU A 120 9.85 0.29 3.38
N PHE A 121 8.59 0.63 3.19
CA PHE A 121 7.45 -0.15 3.67
C PHE A 121 7.42 -1.56 3.07
N GLU A 122 7.68 -1.69 1.77
CA GLU A 122 7.73 -2.99 1.07
C GLU A 122 8.87 -3.90 1.56
N GLN A 123 9.86 -3.36 2.29
CA GLN A 123 10.88 -4.19 2.93
C GLN A 123 10.28 -5.14 3.99
N ALA A 124 9.10 -4.84 4.53
CA ALA A 124 8.38 -5.70 5.46
C ALA A 124 8.14 -7.12 4.89
N TYR A 125 7.82 -7.20 3.60
CA TYR A 125 7.53 -8.45 2.90
C TYR A 125 8.78 -9.17 2.36
N THR A 126 9.88 -8.47 2.25
CA THR A 126 11.13 -8.95 1.65
C THR A 126 12.25 -9.03 2.67
N SER A 127 13.03 -7.97 2.83
CA SER A 127 14.23 -7.94 3.66
C SER A 127 13.94 -8.16 5.13
N LEU A 128 12.87 -7.55 5.68
CA LEU A 128 12.54 -7.72 7.11
C LEU A 128 12.02 -9.13 7.40
N ASN A 129 11.29 -9.74 6.47
CA ASN A 129 10.86 -11.13 6.62
C ASN A 129 12.06 -12.09 6.62
N LEU A 130 13.04 -11.87 5.73
CA LEU A 130 14.28 -12.63 5.70
C LEU A 130 15.15 -12.39 6.95
N PHE A 131 15.18 -11.15 7.43
CA PHE A 131 15.84 -10.77 8.66
C PHE A 131 15.20 -11.47 9.88
N ALA A 132 13.87 -11.52 9.93
CA ALA A 132 13.12 -12.24 10.96
C ALA A 132 13.44 -13.74 10.96
N ASP A 133 13.62 -14.33 9.77
CA ASP A 133 13.92 -15.76 9.67
C ASP A 133 15.34 -16.13 10.10
N ARG A 134 16.32 -15.31 9.73
CA ARG A 134 17.74 -15.63 9.89
C ARG A 134 18.38 -15.06 11.14
N ILE A 135 17.99 -13.88 11.58
CA ILE A 135 18.74 -13.05 12.56
C ILE A 135 17.95 -12.84 13.85
N ILE A 136 16.61 -12.79 13.81
CA ILE A 136 15.79 -12.57 14.99
C ILE A 136 15.72 -13.84 15.86
N ASP A 137 15.83 -13.64 17.19
CA ASP A 137 15.34 -14.63 18.14
C ASP A 137 13.82 -14.60 18.13
N ARG A 138 13.24 -15.65 17.54
CA ARG A 138 11.79 -15.75 17.33
C ARG A 138 11.02 -16.28 18.55
N ASN A 139 11.68 -16.42 19.68
CA ASN A 139 11.01 -16.77 20.92
C ASN A 139 10.43 -15.51 21.58
N VAL A 140 9.12 -15.37 21.56
CA VAL A 140 8.40 -14.25 22.17
C VAL A 140 7.53 -14.79 23.28
N LEU A 141 7.85 -14.45 24.52
CA LEU A 141 7.10 -14.91 25.72
C LEU A 141 6.93 -16.43 25.80
N GLY A 142 7.92 -17.20 25.35
CA GLY A 142 7.88 -18.67 25.36
C GLY A 142 7.23 -19.29 24.12
N PHE A 143 6.73 -18.50 23.18
CA PHE A 143 6.17 -18.97 21.92
C PHE A 143 7.16 -18.77 20.77
N GLN A 144 7.39 -19.82 19.99
CA GLN A 144 8.18 -19.76 18.76
C GLN A 144 7.32 -19.22 17.62
N LEU A 145 7.57 -17.97 17.21
CA LEU A 145 6.90 -17.35 16.07
C LEU A 145 7.60 -17.71 14.76
N THR A 146 6.84 -17.82 13.67
CA THR A 146 7.39 -17.88 12.32
C THR A 146 7.72 -16.48 11.81
N ALA A 147 8.65 -16.35 10.86
CA ALA A 147 8.98 -15.05 10.28
C ALA A 147 7.75 -14.30 9.72
N GLY A 148 6.84 -15.02 9.04
CA GLY A 148 5.61 -14.43 8.51
C GLY A 148 4.62 -13.94 9.58
N GLN A 149 4.65 -14.51 10.80
CA GLN A 149 3.80 -14.02 11.88
C GLN A 149 4.23 -12.66 12.42
N PHE A 150 5.51 -12.30 12.31
CA PHE A 150 5.96 -10.96 12.68
C PHE A 150 5.28 -9.86 11.82
N LEU A 151 4.98 -10.15 10.57
CA LEU A 151 4.26 -9.22 9.70
C LEU A 151 2.85 -8.89 10.22
N SER A 152 2.23 -9.81 10.97
CA SER A 152 0.92 -9.59 11.59
C SER A 152 0.93 -8.50 12.65
N PHE A 153 2.08 -8.20 13.27
CA PHE A 153 2.21 -7.08 14.21
C PHE A 153 1.95 -5.74 13.52
N ASN A 154 2.39 -5.56 12.27
CA ASN A 154 2.08 -4.34 11.52
C ASN A 154 0.56 -4.15 11.39
N ALA A 155 -0.17 -5.17 10.94
CA ALA A 155 -1.63 -5.10 10.82
C ALA A 155 -2.31 -4.89 12.19
N LEU A 156 -1.82 -5.54 13.23
CA LEU A 156 -2.33 -5.38 14.60
C LEU A 156 -2.17 -3.94 15.09
N PHE A 157 -0.99 -3.34 14.91
CA PHE A 157 -0.72 -1.96 15.33
C PHE A 157 -1.55 -0.96 14.54
N ILE A 158 -1.77 -1.17 13.24
CA ILE A 158 -2.68 -0.34 12.44
C ILE A 158 -4.09 -0.33 13.07
N ILE A 159 -4.63 -1.52 13.39
CA ILE A 159 -5.97 -1.66 13.98
C ILE A 159 -6.04 -0.99 15.35
N LEU A 160 -5.04 -1.19 16.20
CA LEU A 160 -5.02 -0.67 17.56
C LEU A 160 -4.77 0.85 17.61
N LEU A 161 -3.88 1.35 16.74
CA LEU A 161 -3.49 2.76 16.78
C LEU A 161 -4.41 3.66 15.96
N ALA A 162 -5.14 3.14 14.97
CA ALA A 162 -6.05 3.94 14.16
C ALA A 162 -7.06 4.74 15.02
N PRO A 163 -7.81 4.15 15.98
CA PRO A 163 -8.71 4.92 16.82
C PRO A 163 -7.97 5.90 17.76
N VAL A 164 -6.75 5.57 18.20
CA VAL A 164 -5.91 6.45 19.02
C VAL A 164 -5.52 7.70 18.22
N PHE A 165 -5.04 7.53 17.02
CA PHE A 165 -4.69 8.65 16.14
C PHE A 165 -5.93 9.43 15.69
N ALA A 166 -7.06 8.78 15.42
CA ALA A 166 -8.31 9.48 15.10
C ALA A 166 -8.74 10.40 16.25
N TRP A 167 -8.71 9.91 17.49
CA TRP A 167 -8.99 10.70 18.67
C TRP A 167 -7.96 11.82 18.87
N LEU A 168 -6.66 11.52 18.70
CA LEU A 168 -5.58 12.50 18.85
C LEU A 168 -5.73 13.68 17.89
N TRP A 169 -6.01 13.43 16.62
CA TRP A 169 -6.16 14.48 15.61
C TRP A 169 -7.38 15.38 15.91
N VAL A 170 -8.47 14.80 16.41
CA VAL A 170 -9.65 15.58 16.84
C VAL A 170 -9.31 16.41 18.07
N LYS A 171 -8.63 15.83 19.07
CA LYS A 171 -8.26 16.52 20.31
C LYS A 171 -7.29 17.69 20.10
N LEU A 172 -6.37 17.57 19.15
CA LEU A 172 -5.43 18.64 18.82
C LEU A 172 -6.10 19.88 18.22
N GLY A 173 -7.28 19.75 17.59
CA GLY A 173 -8.05 20.86 17.06
C GLY A 173 -7.20 21.81 16.22
N LYS A 174 -7.00 23.06 16.68
CA LYS A 174 -6.18 24.09 15.99
C LYS A 174 -4.68 23.75 15.88
N TYR A 175 -4.18 22.87 16.72
CA TYR A 175 -2.79 22.38 16.68
C TYR A 175 -2.62 21.12 15.83
N ASN A 176 -3.68 20.65 15.20
CA ASN A 176 -3.64 19.49 14.32
C ASN A 176 -2.70 19.77 13.14
N PRO A 177 -1.59 19.01 12.98
CA PRO A 177 -0.66 19.20 11.88
C PRO A 177 -1.36 19.06 10.52
N ASN A 178 -0.91 19.83 9.55
CA ASN A 178 -1.38 19.64 8.18
C ASN A 178 -0.91 18.29 7.61
N THR A 179 -1.48 17.88 6.48
CA THR A 179 -1.21 16.59 5.84
C THR A 179 0.27 16.39 5.52
N ALA A 180 0.96 17.43 5.06
CA ALA A 180 2.38 17.33 4.73
C ALA A 180 3.26 17.09 5.98
N VAL A 181 2.94 17.73 7.10
CA VAL A 181 3.65 17.49 8.38
C VAL A 181 3.37 16.09 8.91
N LYS A 182 2.13 15.60 8.83
CA LYS A 182 1.80 14.21 9.22
C LYS A 182 2.59 13.20 8.39
N PHE A 183 2.69 13.45 7.08
CA PHE A 183 3.46 12.61 6.19
C PHE A 183 4.96 12.64 6.50
N ALA A 184 5.52 13.82 6.79
CA ALA A 184 6.92 13.94 7.22
C ALA A 184 7.19 13.20 8.53
N LEU A 185 6.28 13.29 9.51
CA LEU A 185 6.38 12.53 10.76
C LEU A 185 6.35 11.02 10.51
N ALA A 186 5.50 10.54 9.61
CA ALA A 186 5.46 9.11 9.24
C ALA A 186 6.81 8.66 8.64
N LEU A 187 7.41 9.44 7.76
CA LEU A 187 8.74 9.14 7.20
C LEU A 187 9.83 9.09 8.27
N ILE A 188 9.80 10.03 9.22
CA ILE A 188 10.74 10.04 10.36
C ILE A 188 10.55 8.78 11.21
N LEU A 189 9.31 8.39 11.51
CA LEU A 189 9.02 7.18 12.29
C LEU A 189 9.50 5.92 11.56
N VAL A 190 9.24 5.78 10.27
CA VAL A 190 9.78 4.67 9.47
C VAL A 190 11.31 4.63 9.54
N GLY A 191 11.97 5.79 9.38
CA GLY A 191 13.43 5.90 9.51
C GLY A 191 13.94 5.47 10.90
N LEU A 192 13.25 5.89 11.96
CA LEU A 192 13.55 5.48 13.34
C LEU A 192 13.32 3.98 13.55
N GLY A 193 12.29 3.41 12.92
CA GLY A 193 12.04 1.97 12.94
C GLY A 193 13.23 1.18 12.39
N PHE A 194 13.72 1.51 11.20
CA PHE A 194 14.93 0.89 10.66
C PHE A 194 16.18 1.18 11.51
N GLY A 195 16.31 2.41 12.02
CA GLY A 195 17.39 2.78 12.94
C GLY A 195 17.39 1.93 14.22
N SER A 196 16.21 1.59 14.75
CA SER A 196 16.07 0.72 15.91
C SER A 196 16.60 -0.70 15.65
N LEU A 197 16.43 -1.24 14.44
CA LEU A 197 17.00 -2.53 14.06
C LEU A 197 18.53 -2.48 14.02
N VAL A 198 19.09 -1.43 13.44
CA VAL A 198 20.56 -1.24 13.42
C VAL A 198 21.11 -1.18 14.83
N PHE A 199 20.45 -0.44 15.72
CA PHE A 199 20.81 -0.40 17.12
C PHE A 199 20.70 -1.78 17.78
N GLY A 200 19.60 -2.50 17.54
CA GLY A 200 19.37 -3.84 18.07
C GLY A 200 20.45 -4.85 17.64
N ILE A 201 20.94 -4.75 16.40
CA ILE A 201 22.06 -5.58 15.92
C ILE A 201 23.34 -5.28 16.70
N ASN A 202 23.66 -4.00 16.92
CA ASN A 202 24.88 -3.58 17.59
C ASN A 202 24.92 -3.95 19.09
N VAL A 203 23.76 -4.05 19.74
CA VAL A 203 23.64 -4.42 21.16
C VAL A 203 23.53 -5.94 21.37
N SER A 204 23.38 -6.71 20.29
CA SER A 204 23.20 -8.16 20.36
C SER A 204 24.54 -8.88 20.53
N GLU A 205 24.82 -9.37 21.73
CA GLU A 205 26.03 -10.15 22.04
C GLU A 205 25.93 -11.63 21.64
N SER A 206 24.71 -12.14 21.46
CA SER A 206 24.43 -13.57 21.27
C SER A 206 24.34 -14.03 19.81
N GLY A 207 24.61 -13.16 18.84
CA GLY A 207 24.50 -13.46 17.41
C GLY A 207 23.06 -13.49 16.89
N LYS A 208 22.05 -13.38 17.77
CA LYS A 208 20.64 -13.20 17.41
C LYS A 208 20.08 -11.92 18.05
N VAL A 209 19.29 -11.19 17.28
CA VAL A 209 18.67 -9.94 17.70
C VAL A 209 17.34 -10.23 18.39
N ALA A 210 17.06 -9.60 19.50
CA ALA A 210 15.81 -9.78 20.23
C ALA A 210 14.60 -9.36 19.36
N ALA A 211 13.53 -10.15 19.40
CA ALA A 211 12.28 -9.90 18.66
C ALA A 211 11.69 -8.50 18.91
N PHE A 212 11.93 -7.94 20.09
CA PHE A 212 11.49 -6.60 20.47
C PHE A 212 11.86 -5.54 19.43
N TRP A 213 13.07 -5.55 18.88
CA TRP A 213 13.52 -4.55 17.91
C TRP A 213 12.75 -4.61 16.60
N LEU A 214 12.43 -5.82 16.13
CA LEU A 214 11.61 -5.97 14.93
C LEU A 214 10.14 -5.57 15.18
N ILE A 215 9.59 -5.92 16.34
CA ILE A 215 8.25 -5.51 16.75
C ILE A 215 8.17 -3.97 16.86
N LEU A 216 9.19 -3.33 17.43
CA LEU A 216 9.29 -1.88 17.50
C LEU A 216 9.35 -1.23 16.11
N THR A 217 10.04 -1.86 15.15
CA THR A 217 10.07 -1.40 13.75
C THR A 217 8.69 -1.42 13.10
N TYR A 218 7.90 -2.46 13.38
CA TYR A 218 6.52 -2.53 12.87
C TYR A 218 5.55 -1.59 13.58
N LEU A 219 5.88 -1.14 14.79
CA LEU A 219 5.10 -0.15 15.53
C LEU A 219 5.32 1.27 15.00
N LEU A 220 6.56 1.60 14.63
CA LEU A 220 7.00 2.93 14.18
C LEU A 220 6.76 3.13 12.69
#